data_717601f2d5c6cb73d02a8c6942635916
#
_entry.id   717601f2d5c6cb73d02a8c6942635916
#
_cell.length_a   1.000
_cell.length_b   1.000
_cell.length_c   1.000
_cell.angle_alpha   90.00
_cell.angle_beta   90.00
_cell.angle_gamma   90.00
#
_symmetry.space_group_name_H-M   'P 1'
#
loop_
_entity.id
_entity.type
_entity.pdbx_description
1 polymer ?
#
loop_
_entity_poly.entity_id
_entity_poly.type
_entity_poly.pdbx_seq_one_letter_code
_entity_poly.pdbx_strand_id
1 'polypeptide(L)'
;SLDGSNRLKLVMLDEYDRIRIYEPTLKRFIDLDILGGSEELLWKSDDHYGGSNNAFLRITYAGQPMSDWAIDDNPDKVSYVKLRVLTYDMNKNGKNDVIIVKNLSAVGRIMRNLTLYTSSEIYDFEWDGIGLSENWKTKKIQGYVADYQIKDIDNDGEDEVVLSLVVSFSGSLRKKSILAAYDLTVPERVQ
;
A
#
# COMPACT_ATOMS: atom_id res chain seq x y z
N SER A 1 4.49 -11.23 14.31
CA SER A 1 4.93 -9.89 14.77
C SER A 1 6.12 -9.43 13.95
N LEU A 2 6.40 -8.11 13.90
CA LEU A 2 7.53 -7.57 13.13
C LEU A 2 8.90 -7.82 13.80
N ASP A 3 8.94 -8.02 15.11
CA ASP A 3 10.18 -8.15 15.89
C ASP A 3 10.36 -9.51 16.57
N GLY A 4 9.49 -10.46 16.26
CA GLY A 4 9.47 -11.78 16.91
C GLY A 4 8.97 -11.76 18.36
N SER A 5 8.64 -10.58 18.90
CA SER A 5 7.99 -10.49 20.23
C SER A 5 6.49 -10.78 20.12
N ASN A 6 5.85 -11.06 21.26
CA ASN A 6 4.39 -11.19 21.29
C ASN A 6 3.66 -9.83 21.26
N ARG A 7 4.37 -8.72 21.01
CA ARG A 7 3.78 -7.40 20.91
C ARG A 7 3.28 -7.14 19.50
N LEU A 8 2.05 -6.68 19.39
CA LEU A 8 1.49 -6.26 18.12
C LEU A 8 2.05 -4.86 17.76
N LYS A 9 2.36 -4.68 16.49
CA LYS A 9 2.63 -3.36 15.92
C LYS A 9 1.60 -3.06 14.85
N LEU A 10 1.10 -1.83 14.84
CA LEU A 10 0.19 -1.37 13.81
C LEU A 10 1.00 -0.70 12.70
N VAL A 11 0.90 -1.21 11.50
CA VAL A 11 1.53 -0.63 10.30
C VAL A 11 0.45 -0.04 9.41
N MET A 12 0.59 1.20 9.01
CA MET A 12 -0.40 1.88 8.17
C MET A 12 0.24 2.91 7.24
N LEU A 13 -0.49 3.32 6.21
CA LEU A 13 -0.18 4.50 5.40
C LEU A 13 -0.95 5.72 5.92
N ASP A 14 -0.23 6.81 6.14
CA ASP A 14 -0.86 8.09 6.49
C ASP A 14 -1.48 8.79 5.26
N GLU A 15 -2.07 9.97 5.46
CA GLU A 15 -2.68 10.77 4.39
C GLU A 15 -1.71 11.16 3.28
N TYR A 16 -0.41 11.17 3.57
CA TYR A 16 0.66 11.48 2.62
C TYR A 16 1.31 10.25 2.00
N ASP A 17 0.73 9.04 2.18
CA ASP A 17 1.29 7.78 1.69
C ASP A 17 2.66 7.42 2.33
N ARG A 18 2.90 7.85 3.56
CA ARG A 18 4.07 7.43 4.34
C ARG A 18 3.70 6.27 5.23
N ILE A 19 4.63 5.32 5.35
CA ILE A 19 4.46 4.22 6.30
C ILE A 19 4.63 4.76 7.70
N ARG A 20 3.71 4.43 8.60
CA ARG A 20 3.82 4.67 10.04
C ARG A 20 3.68 3.39 10.80
N ILE A 21 4.50 3.23 11.83
CA ILE A 21 4.46 2.09 12.76
C ILE A 21 4.18 2.62 14.15
N TYR A 22 3.19 2.02 14.78
CA TYR A 22 2.76 2.36 16.13
C TYR A 22 2.81 1.14 17.04
N GLU A 23 3.05 1.36 18.33
CA GLU A 23 2.79 0.36 19.38
C GLU A 23 1.40 0.61 19.96
N PRO A 24 0.41 -0.27 19.69
CA PRO A 24 -0.93 -0.10 20.23
C PRO A 24 -0.94 -0.47 21.71
N THR A 25 -1.48 0.39 22.55
CA THR A 25 -1.84 0.01 23.93
C THR A 25 -3.21 -0.67 23.94
N LEU A 26 -3.29 -1.86 24.53
CA LEU A 26 -4.50 -2.71 24.56
C LEU A 26 -5.77 -1.99 25.07
N LYS A 27 -5.62 -0.97 25.89
CA LYS A 27 -6.73 -0.17 26.44
C LYS A 27 -7.52 0.63 25.38
N ARG A 28 -6.95 0.87 24.20
CA ARG A 28 -7.54 1.76 23.19
C ARG A 28 -8.27 1.07 22.06
N PHE A 29 -8.01 -0.21 21.82
CA PHE A 29 -8.83 -0.98 20.87
C PHE A 29 -10.30 -1.10 21.31
N ILE A 30 -10.59 -0.92 22.61
CA ILE A 30 -11.94 -1.03 23.16
C ILE A 30 -12.70 0.30 23.11
N ASP A 31 -12.01 1.44 23.12
CA ASP A 31 -12.65 2.76 23.23
C ASP A 31 -12.97 3.42 21.90
N LEU A 32 -12.73 2.78 20.73
CA LEU A 32 -13.03 3.32 19.38
C LEU A 32 -12.54 4.75 19.10
N ASP A 33 -11.79 5.34 20.00
CA ASP A 33 -11.23 6.68 19.86
C ASP A 33 -9.88 6.62 19.14
N ILE A 34 -9.89 5.95 17.99
CA ILE A 34 -8.71 5.69 17.13
C ILE A 34 -8.11 7.00 16.59
N LEU A 35 -8.84 8.10 16.68
CA LEU A 35 -8.46 9.38 16.07
C LEU A 35 -7.88 10.44 17.01
N GLY A 36 -7.84 10.20 18.31
CA GLY A 36 -7.41 11.23 19.28
C GLY A 36 -6.39 10.82 20.32
N GLY A 37 -5.84 9.64 20.25
CA GLY A 37 -5.02 9.11 21.31
C GLY A 37 -3.52 9.19 21.10
N SER A 38 -2.77 9.29 22.20
CA SER A 38 -1.31 9.24 22.26
C SER A 38 -0.76 7.82 22.02
N GLU A 39 -1.04 7.25 20.84
CA GLU A 39 -0.34 6.07 20.37
C GLU A 39 1.13 6.45 20.18
N GLU A 40 2.03 5.63 20.70
CA GLU A 40 3.44 5.90 20.53
C GLU A 40 3.82 5.59 19.08
N LEU A 41 4.12 6.64 18.32
CA LEU A 41 4.70 6.52 17.01
C LEU A 41 6.13 6.01 17.15
N LEU A 42 6.38 4.78 16.76
CA LEU A 42 7.70 4.18 16.79
C LEU A 42 8.56 4.64 15.62
N TRP A 43 7.95 4.71 14.43
CA TRP A 43 8.70 5.06 13.23
C TRP A 43 7.80 5.59 12.11
N LYS A 44 8.39 6.40 11.23
CA LYS A 44 7.75 6.94 10.03
C LYS A 44 8.74 6.98 8.88
N SER A 45 8.31 6.57 7.69
CA SER A 45 9.14 6.64 6.48
C SER A 45 9.33 8.09 6.00
N ASP A 46 10.49 8.39 5.44
CA ASP A 46 10.74 9.63 4.72
C ASP A 46 10.12 9.58 3.34
N ASP A 47 10.19 8.41 2.71
CA ASP A 47 9.61 8.13 1.39
C ASP A 47 8.11 7.89 1.46
N HIS A 48 7.49 7.95 0.29
CA HIS A 48 6.07 7.72 0.09
C HIS A 48 5.86 6.41 -0.67
N TYR A 49 4.89 5.62 -0.22
CA TYR A 49 4.55 4.32 -0.78
C TYR A 49 3.07 4.28 -1.17
N GLY A 50 2.61 3.16 -1.71
CA GLY A 50 1.23 3.03 -2.15
C GLY A 50 0.97 3.85 -3.41
N GLY A 51 0.07 4.81 -3.30
CA GLY A 51 -0.48 5.55 -4.44
C GLY A 51 -1.66 4.80 -5.06
N SER A 52 -2.81 5.45 -5.18
CA SER A 52 -4.02 4.82 -5.67
C SER A 52 -4.81 5.76 -6.58
N ASN A 53 -5.38 5.20 -7.64
CA ASN A 53 -6.41 5.83 -8.47
C ASN A 53 -7.81 5.34 -8.10
N ASN A 54 -7.93 4.43 -7.13
CA ASN A 54 -9.22 3.97 -6.64
C ASN A 54 -9.82 5.06 -5.76
N ALA A 55 -10.80 5.77 -6.29
CA ALA A 55 -11.40 6.93 -5.66
C ALA A 55 -12.88 6.73 -5.41
N PHE A 56 -13.39 7.37 -4.39
CA PHE A 56 -14.83 7.52 -4.15
C PHE A 56 -15.15 8.98 -3.84
N LEU A 57 -16.37 9.37 -4.20
CA LEU A 57 -16.88 10.69 -3.87
C LEU A 57 -17.21 10.76 -2.38
N ARG A 58 -16.71 11.77 -1.71
CA ARG A 58 -17.09 12.07 -0.33
C ARG A 58 -18.49 12.72 -0.35
N ILE A 59 -19.49 11.99 0.13
CA ILE A 59 -20.83 12.55 0.32
C ILE A 59 -20.79 13.38 1.60
N THR A 60 -20.77 14.71 1.45
CA THR A 60 -20.97 15.60 2.60
C THR A 60 -22.45 15.60 2.98
N TYR A 61 -22.78 15.10 4.15
CA TYR A 61 -24.10 15.18 4.75
C TYR A 61 -24.39 16.63 5.17
N ALA A 62 -24.88 17.42 4.27
CA ALA A 62 -25.51 18.70 4.58
C ALA A 62 -26.60 18.98 3.54
N GLY A 63 -27.69 18.21 3.59
CA GLY A 63 -29.00 18.59 3.09
C GLY A 63 -29.12 19.13 1.66
N GLN A 64 -28.13 18.96 0.82
CA GLN A 64 -28.17 19.39 -0.58
C GLN A 64 -28.69 18.26 -1.45
N PRO A 65 -29.69 18.51 -2.29
CA PRO A 65 -30.20 17.52 -3.22
C PRO A 65 -29.11 17.14 -4.21
N MET A 66 -29.00 15.84 -4.50
CA MET A 66 -28.11 15.28 -5.54
C MET A 66 -28.60 15.71 -6.94
N SER A 67 -28.58 17.00 -7.24
CA SER A 67 -29.09 17.49 -8.53
C SER A 67 -28.02 17.68 -9.60
N ASP A 68 -26.73 17.53 -9.28
CA ASP A 68 -25.67 17.73 -10.27
C ASP A 68 -24.77 16.52 -10.34
N TRP A 69 -25.00 15.69 -11.36
CA TRP A 69 -24.06 14.70 -11.88
C TRP A 69 -22.85 15.34 -12.57
N ALA A 70 -22.68 16.65 -12.43
CA ALA A 70 -21.47 17.30 -12.80
C ALA A 70 -20.38 16.75 -11.88
N ILE A 71 -19.40 16.10 -12.48
CA ILE A 71 -18.11 15.83 -11.87
C ILE A 71 -17.55 17.22 -11.51
N ASP A 72 -17.89 17.68 -10.32
CA ASP A 72 -17.34 18.89 -9.77
C ASP A 72 -15.87 18.59 -9.51
N ASP A 73 -14.99 19.19 -10.28
CA ASP A 73 -13.52 19.05 -10.17
C ASP A 73 -12.98 19.57 -8.82
N ASN A 74 -13.84 19.69 -7.83
CA ASN A 74 -13.43 20.08 -6.49
C ASN A 74 -12.67 18.93 -5.82
N PRO A 75 -11.35 19.03 -5.65
CA PRO A 75 -10.51 17.98 -5.09
C PRO A 75 -10.90 17.62 -3.66
N ASP A 76 -11.65 18.46 -2.96
CA ASP A 76 -12.09 18.23 -1.59
C ASP A 76 -13.22 17.19 -1.48
N LYS A 77 -13.86 16.83 -2.59
CA LYS A 77 -14.94 15.83 -2.64
C LYS A 77 -14.49 14.41 -2.96
N VAL A 78 -13.25 14.23 -3.37
CA VAL A 78 -12.69 12.92 -3.76
C VAL A 78 -11.80 12.40 -2.66
N SER A 79 -12.05 11.15 -2.25
CA SER A 79 -11.15 10.42 -1.34
C SER A 79 -10.61 9.18 -2.06
N TYR A 80 -9.30 8.98 -1.97
CA TYR A 80 -8.65 7.82 -2.56
C TYR A 80 -8.55 6.69 -1.54
N VAL A 81 -8.89 5.48 -1.98
CA VAL A 81 -8.68 4.28 -1.18
C VAL A 81 -7.18 3.99 -1.17
N LYS A 82 -6.58 3.97 0.01
CA LYS A 82 -5.17 3.62 0.16
C LYS A 82 -4.94 2.16 -0.24
N LEU A 83 -3.79 1.87 -0.84
CA LEU A 83 -3.35 0.50 -1.00
C LEU A 83 -3.11 -0.12 0.38
N ARG A 84 -3.39 -1.39 0.48
CA ARG A 84 -3.12 -2.15 1.71
C ARG A 84 -1.63 -2.27 1.96
N VAL A 85 -1.26 -2.43 3.20
CA VAL A 85 0.07 -2.87 3.62
C VAL A 85 -0.08 -4.33 4.04
N LEU A 86 0.77 -5.20 3.52
CA LEU A 86 0.78 -6.60 3.91
C LEU A 86 1.93 -6.88 4.88
N THR A 87 1.75 -7.87 5.73
CA THR A 87 2.82 -8.40 6.57
C THR A 87 2.92 -9.89 6.33
N TYR A 88 4.14 -10.36 6.04
CA TYR A 88 4.40 -11.76 5.73
C TYR A 88 5.85 -12.11 6.09
N ASP A 89 6.09 -13.31 6.62
CA ASP A 89 7.43 -13.80 6.94
C ASP A 89 8.09 -14.35 5.65
N MET A 90 8.72 -13.44 4.88
CA MET A 90 9.28 -13.75 3.58
C MET A 90 10.47 -14.73 3.63
N ASN A 91 11.28 -14.61 4.67
CA ASN A 91 12.51 -15.37 4.82
C ASN A 91 12.38 -16.54 5.81
N LYS A 92 11.15 -16.78 6.31
CA LYS A 92 10.81 -17.85 7.27
C LYS A 92 11.65 -17.79 8.57
N ASN A 93 11.99 -16.56 9.02
CA ASN A 93 12.76 -16.32 10.25
C ASN A 93 11.90 -16.18 11.52
N GLY A 94 10.60 -16.30 11.39
CA GLY A 94 9.62 -16.15 12.49
C GLY A 94 9.20 -14.72 12.78
N LYS A 95 9.66 -13.75 11.97
CA LYS A 95 9.24 -12.36 12.01
C LYS A 95 8.53 -12.00 10.70
N ASN A 96 7.51 -11.18 10.80
CA ASN A 96 6.86 -10.70 9.59
C ASN A 96 7.61 -9.49 9.03
N ASP A 97 7.86 -9.52 7.75
CA ASP A 97 8.30 -8.38 6.96
C ASP A 97 7.11 -7.50 6.57
N VAL A 98 7.36 -6.28 6.13
CA VAL A 98 6.35 -5.36 5.62
C VAL A 98 6.46 -5.30 4.10
N ILE A 99 5.43 -5.80 3.43
CA ILE A 99 5.35 -5.82 1.97
C ILE A 99 4.46 -4.68 1.50
N ILE A 100 4.98 -3.83 0.65
CA ILE A 100 4.25 -2.68 0.15
C ILE A 100 4.55 -2.36 -1.31
N VAL A 101 3.52 -1.97 -2.04
CA VAL A 101 3.62 -1.47 -3.40
C VAL A 101 3.86 0.04 -3.39
N LYS A 102 4.70 0.52 -4.31
CA LYS A 102 4.88 1.92 -4.65
C LYS A 102 4.50 2.13 -6.11
N ASN A 103 3.36 2.75 -6.35
CA ASN A 103 2.96 3.16 -7.68
C ASN A 103 3.70 4.45 -8.09
N LEU A 104 4.30 4.43 -9.26
CA LEU A 104 5.15 5.51 -9.76
C LEU A 104 4.40 6.31 -10.81
N SER A 105 4.31 7.62 -10.58
CA SER A 105 3.67 8.54 -11.51
C SER A 105 4.66 9.03 -12.58
N ALA A 106 4.23 9.02 -13.84
CA ALA A 106 5.00 9.58 -14.95
C ALA A 106 5.14 11.11 -14.87
N VAL A 107 4.21 11.78 -14.20
CA VAL A 107 4.13 13.26 -14.15
C VAL A 107 4.68 13.80 -12.83
N GLY A 108 5.10 12.91 -11.93
CA GLY A 108 5.51 13.29 -10.58
C GLY A 108 4.32 13.87 -9.79
N ARG A 109 4.62 14.49 -8.64
CA ARG A 109 3.62 15.13 -7.77
C ARG A 109 3.31 16.58 -8.13
N ILE A 110 3.73 17.04 -9.30
CA ILE A 110 3.62 18.44 -9.73
C ILE A 110 2.16 18.87 -9.94
N MET A 111 1.29 17.92 -10.28
CA MET A 111 -0.14 18.17 -10.46
C MET A 111 -0.94 17.41 -9.39
N ARG A 112 -1.44 18.14 -8.40
CA ARG A 112 -2.21 17.55 -7.25
C ARG A 112 -3.44 16.74 -7.66
N ASN A 113 -4.01 17.03 -8.83
CA ASN A 113 -5.28 16.48 -9.27
C ASN A 113 -5.16 15.50 -10.45
N LEU A 114 -3.95 15.25 -10.97
CA LEU A 114 -3.74 14.33 -12.08
C LEU A 114 -2.61 13.36 -11.73
N THR A 115 -2.96 12.25 -11.13
CA THR A 115 -2.00 11.20 -10.83
C THR A 115 -2.09 10.11 -11.89
N LEU A 116 -1.16 10.08 -12.81
CA LEU A 116 -1.06 9.05 -13.83
C LEU A 116 0.03 8.06 -13.42
N TYR A 117 -0.36 6.97 -12.77
CA TYR A 117 0.56 5.89 -12.47
C TYR A 117 0.78 5.03 -13.71
N THR A 118 2.05 4.79 -14.06
CA THR A 118 2.46 4.05 -15.26
C THR A 118 3.30 2.83 -14.96
N SER A 119 3.85 2.76 -13.77
CA SER A 119 4.67 1.64 -13.32
C SER A 119 4.59 1.51 -11.81
N SER A 120 5.07 0.37 -11.30
CA SER A 120 5.03 0.05 -9.89
C SER A 120 6.31 -0.68 -9.47
N GLU A 121 6.62 -0.63 -8.19
CA GLU A 121 7.65 -1.43 -7.53
C GLU A 121 7.05 -2.04 -6.27
N ILE A 122 7.46 -3.25 -5.92
CA ILE A 122 7.12 -3.90 -4.66
C ILE A 122 8.36 -3.85 -3.79
N TYR A 123 8.17 -3.47 -2.55
CA TYR A 123 9.19 -3.36 -1.53
C TYR A 123 8.95 -4.39 -0.44
N ASP A 124 10.00 -4.95 0.06
CA ASP A 124 10.07 -5.77 1.25
C ASP A 124 10.96 -5.10 2.30
N PHE A 125 10.42 -4.90 3.48
CA PHE A 125 11.09 -4.26 4.60
C PHE A 125 11.07 -5.14 5.83
N GLU A 126 12.20 -5.23 6.50
CA GLU A 126 12.33 -5.84 7.81
C GLU A 126 12.43 -4.78 8.91
N TRP A 127 11.85 -5.07 10.06
CA TRP A 127 11.99 -4.23 11.27
C TRP A 127 13.29 -4.58 12.00
N ASP A 128 14.23 -3.62 12.08
CA ASP A 128 15.54 -3.80 12.73
C ASP A 128 15.55 -3.43 14.23
N GLY A 129 14.41 -3.02 14.77
CA GLY A 129 14.26 -2.57 16.16
C GLY A 129 14.15 -1.04 16.31
N ILE A 130 14.56 -0.29 15.30
CA ILE A 130 14.53 1.19 15.27
C ILE A 130 13.65 1.67 14.11
N GLY A 131 13.69 0.98 12.97
CA GLY A 131 12.99 1.36 11.76
C GLY A 131 12.78 0.20 10.80
N LEU A 132 12.30 0.53 9.60
CA LEU A 132 12.20 -0.41 8.49
C LEU A 132 13.43 -0.29 7.59
N SER A 133 14.12 -1.41 7.41
CA SER A 133 15.24 -1.56 6.49
C SER A 133 14.79 -2.29 5.23
N GLU A 134 15.13 -1.79 4.04
CA GLU A 134 14.82 -2.43 2.77
C GLU A 134 15.64 -3.73 2.64
N ASN A 135 14.95 -4.87 2.57
CA ASN A 135 15.58 -6.15 2.25
C ASN A 135 15.78 -6.28 0.74
N TRP A 136 14.70 -6.06 0.01
CA TRP A 136 14.71 -6.07 -1.44
C TRP A 136 13.56 -5.26 -2.02
N LYS A 137 13.67 -4.99 -3.31
CA LYS A 137 12.58 -4.49 -4.13
C LYS A 137 12.62 -5.09 -5.53
N THR A 138 11.47 -5.12 -6.18
CA THR A 138 11.38 -5.56 -7.56
C THR A 138 12.01 -4.54 -8.51
N LYS A 139 12.36 -5.01 -9.72
CA LYS A 139 12.51 -4.11 -10.86
C LYS A 139 11.16 -3.44 -11.12
N LYS A 140 11.22 -2.33 -11.87
CA LYS A 140 10.02 -1.60 -12.26
C LYS A 140 9.07 -2.48 -13.06
N ILE A 141 7.86 -2.67 -12.54
CA ILE A 141 6.76 -3.40 -13.16
C ILE A 141 5.99 -2.40 -14.02
N GLN A 142 5.73 -2.72 -15.28
CA GLN A 142 4.91 -1.90 -16.17
C GLN A 142 3.44 -2.04 -15.78
N GLY A 143 2.81 -0.91 -15.43
CA GLY A 143 1.41 -0.84 -15.03
C GLY A 143 1.22 -0.29 -13.62
N TYR A 144 -0.02 0.05 -13.35
CA TYR A 144 -0.49 0.51 -12.06
C TYR A 144 -1.05 -0.68 -11.28
N VAL A 145 -0.53 -0.92 -10.09
CA VAL A 145 -1.08 -1.94 -9.17
C VAL A 145 -2.31 -1.35 -8.47
N ALA A 146 -3.48 -1.90 -8.79
CA ALA A 146 -4.74 -1.48 -8.18
C ALA A 146 -4.99 -2.16 -6.84
N ASP A 147 -4.53 -3.40 -6.68
CA ASP A 147 -4.55 -4.17 -5.44
C ASP A 147 -3.57 -5.33 -5.52
N TYR A 148 -3.22 -5.92 -4.37
CA TYR A 148 -2.31 -7.06 -4.29
C TYR A 148 -2.54 -7.88 -3.03
N GLN A 149 -2.11 -9.14 -3.07
CA GLN A 149 -2.16 -10.06 -1.94
C GLN A 149 -1.03 -11.10 -2.05
N ILE A 150 -0.78 -11.79 -0.95
CA ILE A 150 0.09 -12.96 -0.89
C ILE A 150 -0.82 -14.18 -0.69
N LYS A 151 -0.69 -15.17 -1.56
CA LYS A 151 -1.52 -16.36 -1.53
C LYS A 151 -0.97 -17.44 -2.48
N ASP A 152 -0.98 -18.70 -2.04
CA ASP A 152 -0.80 -19.89 -2.88
C ASP A 152 -1.99 -19.98 -3.85
N ILE A 153 -1.76 -19.68 -5.13
CA ILE A 153 -2.82 -19.65 -6.16
C ILE A 153 -2.83 -20.89 -7.06
N ASP A 154 -1.72 -21.62 -7.13
CA ASP A 154 -1.60 -22.84 -7.94
C ASP A 154 -1.64 -24.11 -7.08
N ASN A 155 -1.69 -23.98 -5.77
CA ASN A 155 -1.78 -25.04 -4.76
C ASN A 155 -0.53 -25.94 -4.74
N ASP A 156 0.63 -25.39 -4.94
CA ASP A 156 1.91 -26.11 -4.83
C ASP A 156 2.49 -26.07 -3.39
N GLY A 157 1.91 -25.27 -2.51
CA GLY A 157 2.29 -25.13 -1.11
C GLY A 157 3.24 -23.96 -0.84
N GLU A 158 3.62 -23.20 -1.86
CA GLU A 158 4.33 -21.93 -1.75
C GLU A 158 3.36 -20.77 -2.00
N ASP A 159 3.67 -19.60 -1.47
CA ASP A 159 2.83 -18.43 -1.65
C ASP A 159 3.40 -17.51 -2.76
N GLU A 160 2.52 -16.94 -3.58
CA GLU A 160 2.85 -15.94 -4.59
C GLU A 160 2.41 -14.54 -4.18
N VAL A 161 3.11 -13.53 -4.71
CA VAL A 161 2.57 -12.16 -4.76
C VAL A 161 1.64 -12.06 -5.98
N VAL A 162 0.37 -11.91 -5.71
CA VAL A 162 -0.68 -11.78 -6.74
C VAL A 162 -1.03 -10.30 -6.90
N LEU A 163 -0.89 -9.78 -8.11
CA LEU A 163 -1.11 -8.37 -8.45
C LEU A 163 -2.30 -8.19 -9.38
N SER A 164 -3.16 -7.23 -9.06
CA SER A 164 -4.14 -6.67 -9.99
C SER A 164 -3.52 -5.45 -10.68
N LEU A 165 -3.10 -5.61 -11.94
CA LEU A 165 -2.41 -4.60 -12.73
C LEU A 165 -3.35 -3.93 -13.74
N VAL A 166 -3.26 -2.62 -13.86
CA VAL A 166 -3.87 -1.85 -14.93
C VAL A 166 -2.77 -1.33 -15.85
N VAL A 167 -2.73 -1.85 -17.06
CA VAL A 167 -1.70 -1.51 -18.06
C VAL A 167 -2.31 -0.60 -19.12
N SER A 168 -1.60 0.47 -19.44
CA SER A 168 -1.91 1.37 -20.55
C SER A 168 -0.94 1.10 -21.69
N PHE A 169 -1.46 0.92 -22.90
CA PHE A 169 -0.60 0.75 -24.07
C PHE A 169 -0.23 2.13 -24.64
N SER A 170 1.04 2.28 -25.00
CA SER A 170 1.55 3.51 -25.62
C SER A 170 0.70 3.89 -26.83
N GLY A 171 0.22 5.13 -26.87
CA GLY A 171 -0.62 5.65 -27.93
C GLY A 171 -2.10 5.22 -27.92
N SER A 172 -2.57 4.50 -26.89
CA SER A 172 -3.96 4.10 -26.77
C SER A 172 -4.58 4.62 -25.48
N LEU A 173 -5.81 5.14 -25.57
CA LEU A 173 -6.66 5.44 -24.41
C LEU A 173 -7.22 4.16 -23.74
N ARG A 174 -6.96 3.01 -24.34
CA ARG A 174 -7.44 1.72 -23.80
C ARG A 174 -6.53 1.26 -22.68
N LYS A 175 -7.15 0.95 -21.54
CA LYS A 175 -6.52 0.27 -20.41
C LYS A 175 -6.91 -1.20 -20.44
N LYS A 176 -6.01 -2.06 -19.96
CA LYS A 176 -6.26 -3.49 -19.80
C LYS A 176 -5.94 -3.87 -18.36
N SER A 177 -6.82 -4.63 -17.74
CA SER A 177 -6.55 -5.24 -16.43
C SER A 177 -5.93 -6.62 -16.63
N ILE A 178 -4.91 -6.91 -15.84
CA ILE A 178 -4.15 -8.16 -15.85
C ILE A 178 -4.04 -8.63 -14.41
N LEU A 179 -4.23 -9.93 -14.20
CA LEU A 179 -3.83 -10.61 -12.98
C LEU A 179 -2.46 -11.22 -13.22
N ALA A 180 -1.47 -10.87 -12.41
CA ALA A 180 -0.12 -11.40 -12.47
C ALA A 180 0.24 -12.03 -11.13
N ALA A 181 0.93 -13.16 -11.17
CA ALA A 181 1.48 -13.81 -9.99
C ALA A 181 3.00 -13.92 -10.14
N TYR A 182 3.69 -13.78 -9.03
CA TYR A 182 5.14 -13.87 -8.94
C TYR A 182 5.50 -14.74 -7.74
N ASP A 183 6.31 -15.77 -7.98
CA ASP A 183 6.85 -16.61 -6.92
C ASP A 183 7.69 -15.77 -5.95
N LEU A 184 7.53 -16.05 -4.67
CA LEU A 184 8.26 -15.38 -3.59
C LEU A 184 9.65 -16.03 -3.33
N THR A 185 10.18 -16.77 -4.27
CA THR A 185 11.53 -17.34 -4.12
C THR A 185 12.55 -16.22 -3.99
N VAL A 186 13.02 -15.99 -2.76
CA VAL A 186 14.15 -15.10 -2.50
C VAL A 186 15.38 -15.72 -3.18
N PRO A 187 16.06 -15.03 -4.13
CA PRO A 187 17.29 -15.58 -4.69
C PRO A 187 18.27 -15.80 -3.54
N GLU A 188 18.79 -17.03 -3.43
CA GLU A 188 19.84 -17.33 -2.47
C GLU A 188 20.95 -16.28 -2.61
N ARG A 189 21.29 -15.62 -1.51
CA ARG A 189 22.45 -14.73 -1.50
C ARG A 189 23.66 -15.59 -1.79
N VAL A 190 24.20 -15.47 -2.98
CA VAL A 190 25.52 -16.05 -3.30
C VAL A 190 26.51 -15.37 -2.36
N GLN A 191 27.01 -16.14 -1.41
CA GLN A 191 28.08 -15.73 -0.47
C GLN A 191 29.37 -15.47 -1.20
#